data_7dea96f91033aad215dde09acfb1ff45
#
_entry.id   7dea96f91033aad215dde09acfb1ff45
#
_cell.length_a   1.000
_cell.length_b   1.000
_cell.length_c   1.000
_cell.angle_alpha   90.00
_cell.angle_beta   90.00
_cell.angle_gamma   90.00
#
_symmetry.space_group_name_H-M   'P 1'
#
loop_
_entity.id
_entity.type
_entity.pdbx_description
1 polymer ?
#
loop_
_entity_poly.entity_id
_entity_poly.type
_entity_poly.pdbx_seq_one_letter_code
_entity_poly.pdbx_strand_id
1 'polypeptide(L)'
;MEQQLRNMGAMFDWSAEIKTCDESYYKWTQWLFLQLYKKGLAYRKEALVNWCPSCETVLANEQVTDGKCERCGTTVLRKNMTQWFLRITEYAEELLSGLDGLDWPEKTKLMQKNWIGKSTGCEVEFGCETGDTITVFTTRPDTLMGVEYVVLAPEHPLAQKLKEAHPERAEEIDKYIAYAAEANDIDRLSTAREKTGVFTGAYAIHPITGKKVPVYLADYVLYSYGTGAVMAVPAHDERD
;
A
#
# COMPACT_ATOMS: atom_id res chain seq x y z
N MET A 1 25.35 20.13 -23.09
CA MET A 1 24.42 21.03 -22.35
C MET A 1 25.16 22.24 -21.76
N GLU A 2 26.24 22.08 -20.97
CA GLU A 2 27.02 23.18 -20.37
C GLU A 2 27.47 24.25 -21.44
N GLN A 3 28.13 23.80 -22.52
CA GLN A 3 28.58 24.71 -23.60
C GLN A 3 27.42 25.48 -24.22
N GLN A 4 26.26 24.88 -24.38
CA GLN A 4 25.07 25.56 -24.92
C GLN A 4 24.57 26.65 -23.97
N LEU A 5 24.53 26.35 -22.66
CA LEU A 5 24.15 27.34 -21.64
C LEU A 5 25.16 28.51 -21.57
N ARG A 6 26.46 28.22 -21.66
CA ARG A 6 27.49 29.27 -21.76
C ARG A 6 27.30 30.16 -23.00
N ASN A 7 27.01 29.53 -24.15
CA ASN A 7 26.77 30.26 -25.39
C ASN A 7 25.50 31.13 -25.35
N MET A 8 24.52 30.73 -24.51
CA MET A 8 23.32 31.52 -24.24
C MET A 8 23.56 32.67 -23.24
N GLY A 9 24.76 32.80 -22.70
CA GLY A 9 25.09 33.84 -21.72
C GLY A 9 24.60 33.53 -20.29
N ALA A 10 24.32 32.28 -19.97
CA ALA A 10 23.92 31.89 -18.62
C ALA A 10 25.04 32.15 -17.61
N MET A 11 24.76 32.98 -16.59
CA MET A 11 25.73 33.46 -15.62
C MET A 11 25.74 32.54 -14.36
N PHE A 12 26.01 31.26 -14.57
CA PHE A 12 26.22 30.32 -13.46
C PHE A 12 27.68 30.35 -13.01
N ASP A 13 27.91 30.07 -11.74
CA ASP A 13 29.24 29.73 -11.26
C ASP A 13 29.58 28.29 -11.68
N TRP A 14 30.22 28.16 -12.80
CA TRP A 14 30.60 26.86 -13.39
C TRP A 14 31.64 26.09 -12.58
N SER A 15 32.33 26.76 -11.64
CA SER A 15 33.24 26.07 -10.71
C SER A 15 32.51 25.31 -9.62
N ALA A 16 31.25 25.67 -9.35
CA ALA A 16 30.37 25.03 -8.39
C ALA A 16 29.47 23.94 -9.05
N GLU A 17 29.80 23.47 -10.25
CA GLU A 17 29.06 22.39 -10.91
C GLU A 17 29.11 21.11 -10.07
N ILE A 18 27.94 20.54 -9.81
CA ILE A 18 27.78 19.27 -9.07
C ILE A 18 27.23 18.21 -10.02
N LYS A 19 27.89 17.06 -10.07
CA LYS A 19 27.43 15.86 -10.78
C LYS A 19 27.08 14.77 -9.78
N THR A 20 25.82 14.48 -9.64
CA THR A 20 25.34 13.48 -8.66
C THR A 20 25.80 12.06 -8.96
N CYS A 21 26.27 11.79 -10.19
CA CYS A 21 26.85 10.51 -10.61
C CYS A 21 28.35 10.39 -10.35
N ASP A 22 29.02 11.45 -9.88
CA ASP A 22 30.45 11.41 -9.56
C ASP A 22 30.70 10.73 -8.19
N GLU A 23 31.78 9.97 -8.07
CA GLU A 23 32.17 9.29 -6.84
C GLU A 23 32.31 10.27 -5.66
N SER A 24 32.82 11.46 -5.92
CA SER A 24 32.95 12.53 -4.92
C SER A 24 31.62 12.94 -4.31
N TYR A 25 30.52 12.78 -5.06
CA TYR A 25 29.16 13.12 -4.63
C TYR A 25 28.42 11.90 -4.06
N TYR A 26 28.27 10.79 -4.82
CA TYR A 26 27.44 9.66 -4.38
C TYR A 26 28.01 8.89 -3.17
N LYS A 27 29.29 9.04 -2.85
CA LYS A 27 29.85 8.49 -1.61
C LYS A 27 29.08 8.91 -0.35
N TRP A 28 28.48 10.11 -0.35
CA TRP A 28 27.69 10.59 0.77
C TRP A 28 26.33 9.88 0.86
N THR A 29 25.71 9.53 -0.25
CA THR A 29 24.52 8.69 -0.30
C THR A 29 24.83 7.28 0.24
N GLN A 30 25.96 6.70 -0.16
CA GLN A 30 26.42 5.42 0.35
C GLN A 30 26.74 5.49 1.86
N TRP A 31 27.38 6.56 2.30
CA TRP A 31 27.66 6.78 3.71
C TRP A 31 26.36 6.87 4.54
N LEU A 32 25.38 7.64 4.08
CA LEU A 32 24.08 7.75 4.74
C LEU A 32 23.37 6.39 4.82
N PHE A 33 23.34 5.63 3.73
CA PHE A 33 22.80 4.28 3.74
C PHE A 33 23.47 3.39 4.79
N LEU A 34 24.81 3.45 4.90
CA LEU A 34 25.55 2.69 5.90
C LEU A 34 25.22 3.13 7.33
N GLN A 35 24.93 4.43 7.57
CA GLN A 35 24.48 4.87 8.88
C GLN A 35 23.09 4.29 9.21
N LEU A 36 22.16 4.31 8.25
CA LEU A 36 20.84 3.70 8.41
C LEU A 36 20.94 2.19 8.67
N TYR A 37 21.80 1.51 7.93
CA TYR A 37 22.03 0.08 8.12
C TYR A 37 22.61 -0.25 9.51
N LYS A 38 23.63 0.50 9.96
CA LYS A 38 24.23 0.34 11.30
C LYS A 38 23.22 0.56 12.44
N LYS A 39 22.23 1.41 12.22
CA LYS A 39 21.14 1.67 13.17
C LYS A 39 19.98 0.67 13.06
N GLY A 40 20.05 -0.33 12.17
CA GLY A 40 18.97 -1.29 11.94
C GLY A 40 17.76 -0.71 11.20
N LEU A 41 17.89 0.51 10.66
CA LEU A 41 16.83 1.18 9.92
C LEU A 41 16.75 0.74 8.46
N ALA A 42 17.84 0.20 7.91
CA ALA A 42 17.86 -0.46 6.59
C ALA A 42 17.99 -1.97 6.77
N TYR A 43 17.15 -2.75 6.09
CA TYR A 43 17.11 -4.21 6.18
C TYR A 43 16.72 -4.82 4.83
N ARG A 44 16.96 -6.13 4.68
CA ARG A 44 16.58 -6.88 3.48
C ARG A 44 15.42 -7.82 3.78
N LYS A 45 14.46 -7.89 2.87
CA LYS A 45 13.42 -8.93 2.86
C LYS A 45 12.97 -9.24 1.44
N GLU A 46 12.34 -10.40 1.28
CA GLU A 46 11.60 -10.72 0.05
C GLU A 46 10.29 -9.92 0.01
N ALA A 47 10.02 -9.34 -1.15
CA ALA A 47 8.77 -8.64 -1.41
C ALA A 47 8.43 -8.72 -2.89
N LEU A 48 7.15 -8.60 -3.18
CA LEU A 48 6.65 -8.44 -4.55
C LEU A 48 7.08 -7.08 -5.09
N VAL A 49 7.73 -7.10 -6.24
CA VAL A 49 8.17 -5.90 -6.96
C VAL A 49 7.61 -5.90 -8.38
N ASN A 50 7.45 -4.72 -8.95
CA ASN A 50 7.14 -4.58 -10.36
C ASN A 50 8.40 -4.88 -11.17
N TRP A 51 8.37 -5.91 -11.99
CA TRP A 51 9.48 -6.35 -12.83
C TRP A 51 9.17 -6.15 -14.31
N CYS A 52 10.03 -5.42 -15.01
CA CYS A 52 9.96 -5.35 -16.46
C CYS A 52 10.86 -6.42 -17.08
N PRO A 53 10.31 -7.44 -17.76
CA PRO A 53 11.12 -8.51 -18.34
C PRO A 53 11.96 -8.06 -19.55
N SER A 54 11.58 -7.00 -20.22
CA SER A 54 12.32 -6.43 -21.36
C SER A 54 13.48 -5.53 -20.93
N CYS A 55 13.26 -4.69 -19.90
CA CYS A 55 14.33 -3.84 -19.36
C CYS A 55 15.16 -4.55 -18.29
N GLU A 56 14.77 -5.76 -17.87
CA GLU A 56 15.40 -6.57 -16.82
C GLU A 56 15.65 -5.77 -15.53
N THR A 57 14.66 -4.97 -15.13
CA THR A 57 14.78 -4.07 -13.98
C THR A 57 13.51 -4.03 -13.14
N VAL A 58 13.69 -3.66 -11.87
CA VAL A 58 12.59 -3.34 -10.96
C VAL A 58 12.11 -1.92 -11.24
N LEU A 59 10.79 -1.73 -11.24
CA LEU A 59 10.13 -0.45 -11.49
C LEU A 59 9.46 0.06 -10.21
N ALA A 60 9.53 1.37 -9.97
CA ALA A 60 8.67 2.04 -9.02
C ALA A 60 7.21 2.05 -9.51
N ASN A 61 6.25 2.28 -8.62
CA ASN A 61 4.84 2.29 -9.00
C ASN A 61 4.55 3.36 -10.06
N GLU A 62 5.19 4.53 -9.96
CA GLU A 62 5.05 5.66 -10.88
C GLU A 62 5.58 5.34 -12.30
N GLN A 63 6.40 4.31 -12.44
CA GLN A 63 6.97 3.86 -13.73
C GLN A 63 6.11 2.78 -14.41
N VAL A 64 4.97 2.46 -13.81
CA VAL A 64 4.01 1.51 -14.37
C VAL A 64 2.74 2.27 -14.73
N THR A 65 2.44 2.37 -16.02
CA THR A 65 1.24 3.02 -16.54
C THR A 65 0.39 1.98 -17.27
N ASP A 66 -0.87 1.80 -16.85
CA ASP A 66 -1.79 0.80 -17.41
C ASP A 66 -1.18 -0.62 -17.45
N GLY A 67 -0.49 -1.03 -16.36
CA GLY A 67 0.18 -2.33 -16.26
C GLY A 67 1.42 -2.50 -17.15
N LYS A 68 1.90 -1.42 -17.78
CA LYS A 68 3.05 -1.43 -18.70
C LYS A 68 4.20 -0.57 -18.20
N CYS A 69 5.40 -0.96 -18.58
CA CYS A 69 6.63 -0.20 -18.34
C CYS A 69 6.58 1.12 -19.13
N GLU A 70 6.72 2.27 -18.46
CA GLU A 70 6.74 3.60 -19.10
C GLU A 70 7.83 3.74 -20.17
N ARG A 71 8.95 2.97 -20.01
CA ARG A 71 10.12 3.08 -20.87
C ARG A 71 10.00 2.26 -22.16
N CYS A 72 9.50 1.02 -22.08
CA CYS A 72 9.50 0.09 -23.21
C CYS A 72 8.13 -0.45 -23.61
N GLY A 73 7.06 -0.12 -22.86
CA GLY A 73 5.70 -0.55 -23.16
C GLY A 73 5.39 -2.03 -22.88
N THR A 74 6.39 -2.80 -22.37
CA THR A 74 6.19 -4.22 -22.05
C THR A 74 5.32 -4.37 -20.81
N THR A 75 4.45 -5.37 -20.79
CA THR A 75 3.64 -5.73 -19.61
C THR A 75 4.53 -6.03 -18.41
N VAL A 76 4.26 -5.39 -17.30
CA VAL A 76 4.99 -5.54 -16.04
C VAL A 76 4.51 -6.78 -15.31
N LEU A 77 5.44 -7.53 -14.75
CA LEU A 77 5.17 -8.72 -13.96
C LEU A 77 5.41 -8.44 -12.47
N ARG A 78 4.59 -9.05 -11.61
CA ARG A 78 4.87 -9.10 -10.17
C ARG A 78 5.85 -10.24 -9.88
N LYS A 79 6.98 -9.95 -9.25
CA LYS A 79 8.03 -10.93 -8.95
C LYS A 79 8.51 -10.79 -7.52
N ASN A 80 8.61 -11.91 -6.80
CA ASN A 80 9.26 -11.93 -5.49
C ASN A 80 10.78 -11.77 -5.65
N MET A 81 11.32 -10.75 -5.02
CA MET A 81 12.75 -10.47 -5.02
C MET A 81 13.20 -9.95 -3.65
N THR A 82 14.42 -10.32 -3.26
CA THR A 82 15.04 -9.73 -2.06
C THR A 82 15.44 -8.29 -2.34
N GLN A 83 14.84 -7.36 -1.61
CA GLN A 83 15.05 -5.92 -1.75
C GLN A 83 15.49 -5.28 -0.43
N TRP A 84 16.08 -4.10 -0.53
CA TRP A 84 16.34 -3.24 0.60
C TRP A 84 15.09 -2.47 1.00
N PHE A 85 14.83 -2.41 2.29
CA PHE A 85 13.74 -1.65 2.89
C PHE A 85 14.29 -0.73 3.97
N LEU A 86 13.62 0.42 4.14
CA LEU A 86 13.86 1.35 5.23
C LEU A 86 12.68 1.30 6.20
N ARG A 87 12.95 1.33 7.50
CA ARG A 87 11.93 1.41 8.57
C ARG A 87 11.43 2.87 8.69
N ILE A 88 10.75 3.36 7.68
CA ILE A 88 10.33 4.77 7.61
C ILE A 88 9.31 5.15 8.69
N THR A 89 8.59 4.18 9.26
CA THR A 89 7.60 4.40 10.32
C THR A 89 8.18 4.39 11.72
N GLU A 90 9.46 4.05 11.89
CA GLU A 90 10.10 3.95 13.20
C GLU A 90 10.06 5.26 14.00
N TYR A 91 10.15 6.39 13.31
CA TYR A 91 10.11 7.73 13.89
C TYR A 91 8.78 8.46 13.68
N ALA A 92 7.73 7.80 13.22
CA ALA A 92 6.46 8.45 12.88
C ALA A 92 5.86 9.20 14.09
N GLU A 93 5.86 8.59 15.28
CA GLU A 93 5.31 9.18 16.49
C GLU A 93 6.16 10.36 16.99
N GLU A 94 7.50 10.22 16.94
CA GLU A 94 8.43 11.26 17.33
C GLU A 94 8.34 12.47 16.38
N LEU A 95 8.23 12.21 15.06
CA LEU A 95 8.03 13.25 14.06
C LEU A 95 6.71 13.99 14.27
N LEU A 96 5.64 13.25 14.58
CA LEU A 96 4.32 13.85 14.81
C LEU A 96 4.30 14.74 16.05
N SER A 97 4.81 14.25 17.18
CA SER A 97 4.86 15.00 18.44
C SER A 97 5.82 16.18 18.37
N GLY A 98 6.92 16.04 17.63
CA GLY A 98 7.91 17.11 17.45
C GLY A 98 7.39 18.34 16.70
N LEU A 99 6.30 18.21 15.93
CA LEU A 99 5.72 19.35 15.19
C LEU A 99 5.18 20.45 16.09
N ASP A 100 4.72 20.09 17.30
CA ASP A 100 4.07 21.05 18.20
C ASP A 100 5.07 22.09 18.74
N GLY A 101 6.35 21.73 18.85
CA GLY A 101 7.42 22.63 19.31
C GLY A 101 8.05 23.49 18.21
N LEU A 102 7.66 23.33 16.94
CA LEU A 102 8.26 24.06 15.82
C LEU A 102 7.55 25.40 15.57
N ASP A 103 8.34 26.44 15.30
CA ASP A 103 7.83 27.72 14.81
C ASP A 103 7.65 27.69 13.29
N TRP A 104 6.74 26.81 12.84
CA TRP A 104 6.38 26.62 11.44
C TRP A 104 4.97 27.11 11.18
N PRO A 105 4.66 27.53 9.93
CA PRO A 105 3.29 27.84 9.54
C PRO A 105 2.34 26.67 9.79
N GLU A 106 1.16 26.95 10.35
CA GLU A 106 0.16 25.90 10.69
C GLU A 106 -0.22 25.04 9.49
N LYS A 107 -0.28 25.62 8.27
CA LYS A 107 -0.51 24.85 7.04
C LYS A 107 0.55 23.78 6.82
N THR A 108 1.82 24.09 7.08
CA THR A 108 2.93 23.15 6.94
C THR A 108 2.83 22.02 7.97
N LYS A 109 2.56 22.38 9.24
CA LYS A 109 2.34 21.37 10.30
C LYS A 109 1.18 20.45 9.97
N LEU A 110 0.07 21.00 9.48
CA LEU A 110 -1.11 20.21 9.08
C LEU A 110 -0.77 19.25 7.93
N MET A 111 -0.02 19.71 6.91
CA MET A 111 0.41 18.85 5.81
C MET A 111 1.29 17.69 6.29
N GLN A 112 2.21 17.95 7.25
CA GLN A 112 3.05 16.90 7.86
C GLN A 112 2.21 15.91 8.68
N LYS A 113 1.28 16.40 9.51
CA LYS A 113 0.35 15.57 10.28
C LYS A 113 -0.48 14.67 9.37
N ASN A 114 -1.03 15.22 8.30
CA ASN A 114 -1.84 14.48 7.33
C ASN A 114 -1.00 13.45 6.57
N TRP A 115 0.26 13.77 6.25
CA TRP A 115 1.17 12.83 5.58
C TRP A 115 1.53 11.64 6.47
N ILE A 116 1.82 11.88 7.76
CA ILE A 116 2.07 10.80 8.72
C ILE A 116 0.82 9.95 8.91
N GLY A 117 -0.36 10.58 8.92
CA GLY A 117 -1.65 9.90 8.85
C GLY A 117 -1.91 9.00 10.06
N LYS A 118 -1.56 9.45 11.30
CA LYS A 118 -1.84 8.67 12.50
C LYS A 118 -3.34 8.39 12.59
N SER A 119 -3.68 7.11 12.61
CA SER A 119 -5.06 6.61 12.71
C SER A 119 -5.22 5.88 14.04
N THR A 120 -6.29 6.20 14.76
CA THR A 120 -6.64 5.53 16.02
C THR A 120 -7.95 4.80 15.81
N GLY A 121 -7.97 3.54 16.16
CA GLY A 121 -9.15 2.68 16.00
C GLY A 121 -9.05 1.46 16.89
N CYS A 122 -9.88 0.48 16.61
CA CYS A 122 -9.86 -0.80 17.30
C CYS A 122 -9.91 -1.95 16.30
N GLU A 123 -9.45 -3.09 16.74
CA GLU A 123 -9.63 -4.37 16.04
C GLU A 123 -10.91 -5.02 16.54
N VAL A 124 -11.68 -5.56 15.61
CA VAL A 124 -12.92 -6.30 15.87
C VAL A 124 -12.79 -7.68 15.25
N GLU A 125 -13.05 -8.71 16.04
CA GLU A 125 -12.98 -10.09 15.59
C GLU A 125 -14.35 -10.61 15.19
N PHE A 126 -14.43 -11.12 13.95
CA PHE A 126 -15.58 -11.83 13.42
C PHE A 126 -15.23 -13.31 13.31
N GLY A 127 -15.95 -14.19 14.01
CA GLY A 127 -15.82 -15.63 13.82
C GLY A 127 -16.29 -16.00 12.41
N CYS A 128 -15.54 -16.84 11.70
CA CYS A 128 -15.96 -17.38 10.41
C CYS A 128 -16.57 -18.76 10.60
N GLU A 129 -17.55 -19.14 9.77
CA GLU A 129 -18.17 -20.47 9.82
C GLU A 129 -17.17 -21.60 9.48
N THR A 130 -16.05 -21.29 8.88
CA THR A 130 -14.93 -22.22 8.65
C THR A 130 -14.11 -22.50 9.90
N GLY A 131 -14.40 -21.84 11.03
CA GLY A 131 -13.66 -21.92 12.28
C GLY A 131 -12.47 -20.96 12.38
N ASP A 132 -12.19 -20.18 11.35
CA ASP A 132 -11.20 -19.12 11.37
C ASP A 132 -11.76 -17.84 12.02
N THR A 133 -10.88 -16.90 12.39
CA THR A 133 -11.26 -15.57 12.86
C THR A 133 -10.82 -14.54 11.82
N ILE A 134 -11.72 -13.62 11.47
CA ILE A 134 -11.43 -12.46 10.63
C ILE A 134 -11.29 -11.26 11.55
N THR A 135 -10.09 -10.72 11.68
CA THR A 135 -9.83 -9.50 12.46
C THR A 135 -9.89 -8.30 11.51
N VAL A 136 -10.81 -7.37 11.76
CA VAL A 136 -10.92 -6.11 11.00
C VAL A 136 -10.44 -4.95 11.84
N PHE A 137 -9.73 -4.00 11.22
CA PHE A 137 -9.39 -2.73 11.85
C PHE A 137 -10.40 -1.68 11.43
N THR A 138 -10.95 -0.92 12.39
CA THR A 138 -11.86 0.18 12.11
C THR A 138 -11.57 1.40 12.98
N THR A 139 -11.67 2.59 12.39
CA THR A 139 -11.66 3.88 13.10
C THR A 139 -13.05 4.29 13.57
N ARG A 140 -14.09 3.56 13.16
CA ARG A 140 -15.50 3.83 13.44
C ARG A 140 -16.18 2.62 14.09
N PRO A 141 -15.76 2.21 15.30
CA PRO A 141 -16.40 1.10 16.01
C PRO A 141 -17.87 1.39 16.37
N ASP A 142 -18.26 2.66 16.42
CA ASP A 142 -19.64 3.10 16.63
C ASP A 142 -20.60 2.63 15.53
N THR A 143 -20.10 2.32 14.32
CA THR A 143 -20.93 1.82 13.22
C THR A 143 -21.06 0.30 13.17
N LEU A 144 -20.48 -0.43 14.12
CA LEU A 144 -20.44 -1.90 14.14
C LEU A 144 -21.82 -2.55 13.98
N MET A 145 -22.85 -1.94 14.57
CA MET A 145 -24.22 -2.49 14.50
C MET A 145 -24.83 -2.42 13.09
N GLY A 146 -24.26 -1.60 12.20
CA GLY A 146 -24.70 -1.44 10.81
C GLY A 146 -23.89 -2.29 9.81
N VAL A 147 -23.07 -3.22 10.28
CA VAL A 147 -22.28 -4.10 9.40
C VAL A 147 -23.19 -5.03 8.61
N GLU A 148 -23.10 -4.95 7.28
CA GLU A 148 -23.86 -5.78 6.36
C GLU A 148 -22.99 -6.91 5.76
N TYR A 149 -21.66 -6.70 5.62
CA TYR A 149 -20.73 -7.71 5.15
C TYR A 149 -19.30 -7.43 5.60
N VAL A 150 -18.43 -8.42 5.47
CA VAL A 150 -16.99 -8.31 5.75
C VAL A 150 -16.24 -8.47 4.43
N VAL A 151 -15.18 -7.67 4.25
CA VAL A 151 -14.39 -7.66 3.03
C VAL A 151 -12.94 -7.98 3.34
N LEU A 152 -12.35 -8.89 2.60
CA LEU A 152 -10.93 -9.22 2.64
C LEU A 152 -10.23 -8.68 1.40
N ALA A 153 -8.98 -8.30 1.55
CA ALA A 153 -8.09 -8.08 0.41
C ALA A 153 -7.95 -9.38 -0.41
N PRO A 154 -7.87 -9.32 -1.74
CA PRO A 154 -7.66 -10.51 -2.57
C PRO A 154 -6.40 -11.31 -2.22
N GLU A 155 -5.38 -10.64 -1.67
CA GLU A 155 -4.11 -11.22 -1.23
C GLU A 155 -4.14 -11.78 0.20
N HIS A 156 -5.27 -11.64 0.90
CA HIS A 156 -5.37 -12.08 2.29
C HIS A 156 -5.23 -13.61 2.39
N PRO A 157 -4.46 -14.14 3.37
CA PRO A 157 -4.24 -15.60 3.50
C PRO A 157 -5.54 -16.41 3.65
N LEU A 158 -6.58 -15.84 4.26
CA LEU A 158 -7.88 -16.49 4.36
C LEU A 158 -8.59 -16.65 3.03
N ALA A 159 -8.31 -15.83 2.01
CA ALA A 159 -8.95 -15.97 0.70
C ALA A 159 -8.74 -17.37 0.10
N GLN A 160 -7.53 -17.91 0.23
CA GLN A 160 -7.22 -19.28 -0.23
C GLN A 160 -7.99 -20.34 0.57
N LYS A 161 -8.05 -20.21 1.90
CA LYS A 161 -8.78 -21.14 2.75
C LYS A 161 -10.29 -21.13 2.47
N LEU A 162 -10.86 -19.93 2.27
CA LEU A 162 -12.28 -19.79 1.94
C LEU A 162 -12.59 -20.39 0.56
N LYS A 163 -11.71 -20.22 -0.41
CA LYS A 163 -11.82 -20.89 -1.72
C LYS A 163 -11.82 -22.42 -1.59
N GLU A 164 -10.96 -22.98 -0.75
CA GLU A 164 -10.89 -24.44 -0.49
C GLU A 164 -12.13 -24.95 0.22
N ALA A 165 -12.72 -24.14 1.11
CA ALA A 165 -13.96 -24.49 1.82
C ALA A 165 -15.21 -24.41 0.92
N HIS A 166 -15.17 -23.58 -0.15
CA HIS A 166 -16.28 -23.35 -1.08
C HIS A 166 -15.83 -23.58 -2.53
N PRO A 167 -15.61 -24.86 -2.96
CA PRO A 167 -15.11 -25.20 -4.28
C PRO A 167 -16.01 -24.72 -5.43
N GLU A 168 -17.31 -24.59 -5.16
CA GLU A 168 -18.30 -24.07 -6.13
C GLU A 168 -18.07 -22.61 -6.52
N ARG A 169 -17.32 -21.86 -5.70
CA ARG A 169 -16.95 -20.46 -5.95
C ARG A 169 -15.50 -20.28 -6.40
N ALA A 170 -14.72 -21.35 -6.40
CA ALA A 170 -13.27 -21.29 -6.60
C ALA A 170 -12.88 -20.62 -7.92
N GLU A 171 -13.58 -20.91 -9.02
CA GLU A 171 -13.30 -20.33 -10.34
C GLU A 171 -13.54 -18.80 -10.37
N GLU A 172 -14.61 -18.32 -9.73
CA GLU A 172 -14.92 -16.90 -9.67
C GLU A 172 -13.89 -16.15 -8.79
N ILE A 173 -13.52 -16.76 -7.67
CA ILE A 173 -12.51 -16.22 -6.75
C ILE A 173 -11.16 -16.11 -7.46
N ASP A 174 -10.71 -17.16 -8.16
CA ASP A 174 -9.43 -17.16 -8.88
C ASP A 174 -9.41 -16.11 -9.99
N LYS A 175 -10.49 -15.97 -10.75
CA LYS A 175 -10.63 -14.91 -11.77
C LYS A 175 -10.54 -13.52 -11.14
N TYR A 176 -11.18 -13.34 -9.99
CA TYR A 176 -11.17 -12.05 -9.30
C TYR A 176 -9.81 -11.70 -8.72
N ILE A 177 -9.13 -12.66 -8.10
CA ILE A 177 -7.76 -12.47 -7.59
C ILE A 177 -6.79 -12.10 -8.73
N ALA A 178 -6.89 -12.78 -9.88
CA ALA A 178 -6.09 -12.47 -11.06
C ALA A 178 -6.37 -11.05 -11.58
N TYR A 179 -7.65 -10.67 -11.68
CA TYR A 179 -8.06 -9.32 -12.08
C TYR A 179 -7.52 -8.24 -11.11
N ALA A 180 -7.65 -8.46 -9.81
CA ALA A 180 -7.19 -7.50 -8.81
C ALA A 180 -5.65 -7.35 -8.81
N ALA A 181 -4.91 -8.42 -9.16
CA ALA A 181 -3.45 -8.40 -9.24
C ALA A 181 -2.90 -7.56 -10.41
N GLU A 182 -3.71 -7.23 -11.42
CA GLU A 182 -3.32 -6.38 -12.54
C GLU A 182 -3.25 -4.89 -12.16
N ALA A 183 -4.03 -4.47 -11.14
CA ALA A 183 -4.08 -3.10 -10.68
C ALA A 183 -3.02 -2.81 -9.61
N ASN A 184 -2.42 -1.62 -9.65
CA ASN A 184 -1.56 -1.16 -8.57
C ASN A 184 -2.38 -0.60 -7.40
N ASP A 185 -1.74 -0.45 -6.22
CA ASP A 185 -2.40 0.00 -5.00
C ASP A 185 -2.99 1.42 -5.13
N ILE A 186 -2.37 2.29 -5.94
CA ILE A 186 -2.84 3.68 -6.17
C ILE A 186 -4.15 3.64 -6.96
N ASP A 187 -4.21 2.84 -8.01
CA ASP A 187 -5.43 2.68 -8.83
C ASP A 187 -6.56 2.05 -8.02
N ARG A 188 -6.25 1.06 -7.17
CA ARG A 188 -7.22 0.39 -6.29
C ARG A 188 -7.84 1.35 -5.27
N LEU A 189 -7.09 2.32 -4.75
CA LEU A 189 -7.58 3.34 -3.82
C LEU A 189 -8.27 4.53 -4.52
N SER A 190 -8.18 4.65 -5.83
CA SER A 190 -8.79 5.76 -6.57
C SER A 190 -10.30 5.78 -6.38
N THR A 191 -10.83 6.95 -6.01
CA THR A 191 -12.28 7.18 -5.90
C THR A 191 -12.99 7.24 -7.25
N ALA A 192 -12.24 7.45 -8.33
CA ALA A 192 -12.79 7.50 -9.70
C ALA A 192 -13.06 6.10 -10.29
N ARG A 193 -12.51 5.04 -9.69
CA ARG A 193 -12.71 3.66 -10.15
C ARG A 193 -13.94 3.06 -9.49
N GLU A 194 -14.78 2.39 -10.26
CA GLU A 194 -15.89 1.59 -9.75
C GLU A 194 -15.35 0.50 -8.83
N LYS A 195 -15.95 0.35 -7.66
CA LYS A 195 -15.57 -0.68 -6.69
C LYS A 195 -16.19 -2.00 -7.08
N THR A 196 -15.41 -3.04 -7.03
CA THR A 196 -15.82 -4.39 -7.40
C THR A 196 -15.49 -5.37 -6.29
N GLY A 197 -16.17 -6.51 -6.28
CA GLY A 197 -15.96 -7.57 -5.31
C GLY A 197 -16.57 -8.89 -5.76
N VAL A 198 -16.12 -9.99 -5.14
CA VAL A 198 -16.65 -11.33 -5.35
C VAL A 198 -17.05 -11.96 -4.02
N PHE A 199 -18.21 -12.59 -3.97
CA PHE A 199 -18.65 -13.34 -2.80
C PHE A 199 -17.86 -14.64 -2.65
N THR A 200 -17.33 -14.90 -1.46
CA THR A 200 -16.50 -16.09 -1.21
C THR A 200 -17.31 -17.38 -0.99
N GLY A 201 -18.61 -17.29 -0.76
CA GLY A 201 -19.45 -18.39 -0.30
C GLY A 201 -19.55 -18.48 1.23
N ALA A 202 -18.58 -17.91 1.95
CA ALA A 202 -18.49 -17.99 3.40
C ALA A 202 -19.24 -16.85 4.11
N TYR A 203 -19.56 -17.10 5.37
CA TYR A 203 -20.18 -16.13 6.27
C TYR A 203 -19.34 -15.93 7.52
N ALA A 204 -19.26 -14.68 7.96
CA ALA A 204 -18.73 -14.30 9.25
C ALA A 204 -19.88 -14.09 10.25
N ILE A 205 -19.58 -14.25 11.54
CA ILE A 205 -20.53 -14.07 12.64
C ILE A 205 -20.30 -12.70 13.26
N HIS A 206 -21.31 -11.84 13.20
CA HIS A 206 -21.26 -10.55 13.83
C HIS A 206 -21.09 -10.69 15.35
N PRO A 207 -20.05 -10.08 15.96
CA PRO A 207 -19.64 -10.39 17.35
C PRO A 207 -20.67 -10.02 18.41
N ILE A 208 -21.56 -9.06 18.14
CA ILE A 208 -22.57 -8.62 19.10
C ILE A 208 -23.92 -9.26 18.81
N THR A 209 -24.37 -9.24 17.55
CA THR A 209 -25.73 -9.68 17.19
C THR A 209 -25.85 -11.18 16.91
N GLY A 210 -24.74 -11.87 16.66
CA GLY A 210 -24.71 -13.26 16.22
C GLY A 210 -25.24 -13.48 14.80
N LYS A 211 -25.60 -12.44 14.07
CA LYS A 211 -26.02 -12.54 12.66
C LYS A 211 -24.89 -13.03 11.78
N LYS A 212 -25.24 -13.86 10.80
CA LYS A 212 -24.33 -14.20 9.70
C LYS A 212 -24.28 -13.04 8.72
N VAL A 213 -23.07 -12.57 8.40
CA VAL A 213 -22.79 -11.55 7.40
C VAL A 213 -21.90 -12.15 6.32
N PRO A 214 -22.15 -11.93 5.02
CA PRO A 214 -21.36 -12.54 3.96
C PRO A 214 -19.93 -11.99 3.92
N VAL A 215 -18.99 -12.83 3.46
CA VAL A 215 -17.58 -12.45 3.28
C VAL A 215 -17.28 -12.28 1.81
N TYR A 216 -16.76 -11.11 1.43
CA TYR A 216 -16.35 -10.77 0.07
C TYR A 216 -14.83 -10.60 -0.04
N LEU A 217 -14.31 -10.78 -1.24
CA LEU A 217 -13.02 -10.22 -1.63
C LEU A 217 -13.28 -8.97 -2.47
N ALA A 218 -12.56 -7.88 -2.18
CA ALA A 218 -12.68 -6.66 -2.96
C ALA A 218 -11.33 -5.96 -3.16
N ASP A 219 -11.16 -5.36 -4.33
CA ASP A 219 -9.91 -4.75 -4.76
C ASP A 219 -9.58 -3.43 -4.05
N TYR A 220 -10.57 -2.75 -3.45
CA TYR A 220 -10.34 -1.51 -2.69
C TYR A 220 -9.77 -1.75 -1.28
N VAL A 221 -9.75 -3.01 -0.80
CA VAL A 221 -9.09 -3.38 0.47
C VAL A 221 -7.65 -3.78 0.18
N LEU A 222 -6.70 -3.11 0.83
CA LEU A 222 -5.28 -3.41 0.67
C LEU A 222 -4.79 -4.30 1.81
N TYR A 223 -4.09 -5.38 1.47
CA TYR A 223 -3.46 -6.26 2.47
C TYR A 223 -2.34 -5.57 3.26
N SER A 224 -1.75 -4.52 2.70
CA SER A 224 -0.70 -3.71 3.34
C SER A 224 -1.23 -2.72 4.39
N TYR A 225 -2.55 -2.52 4.50
CA TYR A 225 -3.17 -1.59 5.44
C TYR A 225 -4.02 -2.31 6.49
N GLY A 226 -3.79 -1.99 7.77
CA GLY A 226 -4.46 -2.62 8.89
C GLY A 226 -4.25 -4.14 8.90
N THR A 227 -5.34 -4.87 8.98
CA THR A 227 -5.37 -6.34 8.98
C THR A 227 -5.57 -6.94 7.58
N GLY A 228 -5.73 -6.12 6.55
CA GLY A 228 -6.15 -6.58 5.21
C GLY A 228 -7.62 -7.03 5.15
N ALA A 229 -8.40 -6.67 6.17
CA ALA A 229 -9.83 -6.94 6.28
C ALA A 229 -10.57 -5.71 6.80
N VAL A 230 -11.76 -5.46 6.29
CA VAL A 230 -12.64 -4.36 6.74
C VAL A 230 -14.06 -4.86 6.94
N MET A 231 -14.77 -4.23 7.85
CA MET A 231 -16.22 -4.37 7.95
C MET A 231 -16.88 -3.33 7.04
N ALA A 232 -17.84 -3.76 6.27
CA ALA A 232 -18.58 -2.89 5.35
C ALA A 232 -19.88 -2.40 6.00
N VAL A 233 -20.08 -1.08 5.94
CA VAL A 233 -21.23 -0.39 6.51
C VAL A 233 -21.81 0.59 5.49
N PRO A 234 -22.57 0.13 4.49
CA PRO A 234 -23.05 0.95 3.36
C PRO A 234 -23.81 2.21 3.75
N ALA A 235 -24.43 2.22 4.94
CA ALA A 235 -25.12 3.40 5.45
C ALA A 235 -24.19 4.54 5.88
N HIS A 236 -22.88 4.29 6.03
CA HIS A 236 -21.89 5.24 6.58
C HIS A 236 -20.61 5.37 5.75
N ASP A 237 -20.40 4.51 4.76
CA ASP A 237 -19.24 4.55 3.86
C ASP A 237 -19.69 4.38 2.41
N GLU A 238 -19.42 5.39 1.59
CA GLU A 238 -19.80 5.40 0.16
C GLU A 238 -19.03 4.37 -0.69
N ARG A 239 -17.96 3.78 -0.13
CA ARG A 239 -17.17 2.76 -0.82
C ARG A 239 -17.79 1.37 -0.71
N ASP A 240 -18.63 1.17 0.29
CA ASP A 240 -19.32 -0.07 0.60
C ASP A 240 -20.65 -0.16 -0.16
#